data_070926da632f946ad02c4b6fef23b3fc
#
_entry.id   070926da632f946ad02c4b6fef23b3fc
#
_cell.length_a   1.000
_cell.length_b   1.000
_cell.length_c   1.000
_cell.angle_alpha   90.00
_cell.angle_beta   90.00
_cell.angle_gamma   90.00
#
_symmetry.space_group_name_H-M   'P 1'
#
loop_
_entity.id
_entity.type
_entity.pdbx_description
1 polymer ?
#
loop_
_entity_poly.entity_id
_entity_poly.type
_entity_poly.pdbx_seq_one_letter_code
_entity_poly.pdbx_strand_id
1 'polypeptide(L)'
;MFGLFIGGLIGYLFGRFPGFLIGAAAGFFVTRYIKHRLWQKISNVQSGFLESVFAVMGALCKADGVVTHDEIQVAEQLFERFRLSGENRERAKAAFNRGKDDDFDLDAELENFLRVSGRQPSLLQMFLQVQVSAVAADGVVHPAEHEMLVRIARGLGLPEAQVDQLEAMLRGSQGGRAGQPGQQSAASQLEDAYKVLGVPASDSDAQIKKVYRKLMSENHPDKLAGRGLPESMREMAEQRTREISHAYDVIKTARQNS
;
A
#
# COMPACT_ATOMS: atom_id res chain seq x y z
N MET A 1 18.99 20.59 12.83
CA MET A 1 20.13 21.01 13.69
C MET A 1 21.40 20.18 13.49
N PHE A 2 21.32 18.88 13.19
CA PHE A 2 22.50 18.00 13.01
C PHE A 2 23.53 18.52 11.99
N GLY A 3 23.10 18.98 10.82
CA GLY A 3 24.02 19.45 9.78
C GLY A 3 24.77 20.73 10.13
N LEU A 4 24.17 21.59 10.97
CA LEU A 4 24.80 22.79 11.48
C LEU A 4 25.96 22.45 12.43
N PHE A 5 25.75 21.47 13.31
CA PHE A 5 26.79 21.01 14.25
C PHE A 5 27.94 20.28 13.55
N ILE A 6 27.61 19.35 12.64
CA ILE A 6 28.63 18.59 11.90
C ILE A 6 29.42 19.51 10.99
N GLY A 7 28.77 20.38 10.24
CA GLY A 7 29.44 21.35 9.37
C GLY A 7 30.29 22.34 10.16
N GLY A 8 29.80 22.82 11.32
CA GLY A 8 30.58 23.68 12.22
C GLY A 8 31.82 22.99 12.78
N LEU A 9 31.70 21.74 13.23
CA LEU A 9 32.82 20.96 13.77
C LEU A 9 33.92 20.73 12.71
N ILE A 10 33.51 20.36 11.50
CA ILE A 10 34.45 20.16 10.38
C ILE A 10 35.11 21.49 10.02
N GLY A 11 34.34 22.59 9.93
CA GLY A 11 34.89 23.91 9.62
C GLY A 11 35.86 24.44 10.69
N TYR A 12 35.61 24.13 11.97
CA TYR A 12 36.50 24.48 13.06
C TYR A 12 37.91 23.82 12.95
N LEU A 13 37.95 22.57 12.49
CA LEU A 13 39.21 21.85 12.26
C LEU A 13 40.10 22.51 11.21
N PHE A 14 39.50 23.15 10.19
CA PHE A 14 40.24 23.77 9.09
C PHE A 14 40.50 25.27 9.25
N GLY A 15 39.68 26.00 9.99
CA GLY A 15 39.76 27.47 10.06
C GLY A 15 39.48 28.06 11.44
N ARG A 16 39.55 27.30 12.53
CA ARG A 16 39.20 27.73 13.89
C ARG A 16 37.83 28.41 13.92
N PHE A 17 37.69 29.56 14.57
CA PHE A 17 36.39 30.22 14.76
C PHE A 17 35.73 30.72 13.45
N PRO A 18 36.45 31.33 12.52
CA PRO A 18 35.85 31.67 11.19
C PRO A 18 35.43 30.43 10.40
N GLY A 19 36.24 29.36 10.44
CA GLY A 19 35.89 28.06 9.79
C GLY A 19 34.64 27.43 10.39
N PHE A 20 34.43 27.54 11.72
CA PHE A 20 33.21 27.05 12.35
C PHE A 20 31.96 27.75 11.79
N LEU A 21 31.96 29.07 11.64
CA LEU A 21 30.80 29.80 11.12
C LEU A 21 30.48 29.46 9.67
N ILE A 22 31.52 29.37 8.82
CA ILE A 22 31.35 29.00 7.40
C ILE A 22 30.89 27.55 7.28
N GLY A 23 31.48 26.64 8.03
CA GLY A 23 31.11 25.22 8.03
C GLY A 23 29.69 24.99 8.57
N ALA A 24 29.29 25.72 9.61
CA ALA A 24 27.93 25.65 10.15
C ALA A 24 26.89 26.16 9.12
N ALA A 25 27.17 27.28 8.47
CA ALA A 25 26.32 27.82 7.41
C ALA A 25 26.22 26.83 6.23
N ALA A 26 27.34 26.31 5.74
CA ALA A 26 27.36 25.33 4.66
C ALA A 26 26.60 24.05 5.05
N GLY A 27 26.82 23.51 6.24
CA GLY A 27 26.10 22.34 6.76
C GLY A 27 24.60 22.56 6.90
N PHE A 28 24.17 23.77 7.28
CA PHE A 28 22.76 24.14 7.32
C PHE A 28 22.14 24.16 5.91
N PHE A 29 22.78 24.82 4.95
CA PHE A 29 22.29 24.87 3.57
C PHE A 29 22.24 23.49 2.90
N VAL A 30 23.29 22.68 3.07
CA VAL A 30 23.34 21.30 2.54
C VAL A 30 22.20 20.46 3.13
N THR A 31 22.01 20.51 4.45
CA THR A 31 20.93 19.75 5.12
C THR A 31 19.55 20.21 4.64
N ARG A 32 19.35 21.53 4.50
CA ARG A 32 18.11 22.12 4.00
C ARG A 32 17.84 21.69 2.55
N TYR A 33 18.87 21.72 1.70
CA TYR A 33 18.77 21.30 0.30
C TYR A 33 18.42 19.81 0.17
N ILE A 34 19.11 18.93 0.93
CA ILE A 34 18.82 17.47 0.92
C ILE A 34 17.40 17.22 1.42
N LYS A 35 16.98 17.84 2.52
CA LYS A 35 15.61 17.70 3.02
C LYS A 35 14.59 18.14 1.99
N HIS A 36 14.78 19.28 1.34
CA HIS A 36 13.84 19.77 0.33
C HIS A 36 13.71 18.79 -0.87
N ARG A 37 14.84 18.27 -1.36
CA ARG A 37 14.85 17.25 -2.42
C ARG A 37 14.15 15.97 -2.03
N LEU A 38 14.36 15.49 -0.79
CA LEU A 38 13.68 14.30 -0.28
C LEU A 38 12.17 14.52 -0.17
N TRP A 39 11.75 15.66 0.39
CA TRP A 39 10.33 15.99 0.51
C TRP A 39 9.63 16.11 -0.85
N GLN A 40 10.25 16.75 -1.82
CA GLN A 40 9.72 16.81 -3.19
C GLN A 40 9.57 15.42 -3.80
N LYS A 41 10.57 14.55 -3.63
CA LYS A 41 10.50 13.18 -4.14
C LYS A 41 9.35 12.39 -3.51
N ILE A 42 9.18 12.48 -2.19
CA ILE A 42 8.09 11.80 -1.47
C ILE A 42 6.74 12.36 -1.92
N SER A 43 6.59 13.68 -2.01
CA SER A 43 5.35 14.33 -2.47
C SER A 43 4.97 13.90 -3.88
N ASN A 44 5.92 13.82 -4.81
CA ASN A 44 5.66 13.36 -6.17
C ASN A 44 5.22 11.89 -6.21
N VAL A 45 5.82 11.03 -5.38
CA VAL A 45 5.39 9.62 -5.26
C VAL A 45 3.99 9.53 -4.68
N GLN A 46 3.67 10.33 -3.66
CA GLN A 46 2.33 10.34 -3.04
C GLN A 46 1.25 10.78 -4.02
N SER A 47 1.48 11.87 -4.76
CA SER A 47 0.53 12.35 -5.76
C SER A 47 0.35 11.34 -6.90
N GLY A 48 1.45 10.82 -7.45
CA GLY A 48 1.40 9.81 -8.51
C GLY A 48 0.76 8.51 -8.05
N PHE A 49 1.00 8.08 -6.79
CA PHE A 49 0.33 6.92 -6.22
C PHE A 49 -1.19 7.10 -6.20
N LEU A 50 -1.64 8.24 -5.69
CA LEU A 50 -3.07 8.54 -5.59
C LEU A 50 -3.74 8.59 -6.96
N GLU A 51 -3.14 9.31 -7.91
CA GLU A 51 -3.65 9.44 -9.28
C GLU A 51 -3.73 8.07 -9.98
N SER A 52 -2.67 7.26 -9.93
CA SER A 52 -2.67 5.94 -10.55
C SER A 52 -3.66 4.98 -9.89
N VAL A 53 -3.82 5.02 -8.57
CA VAL A 53 -4.83 4.21 -7.86
C VAL A 53 -6.22 4.49 -8.38
N PHE A 54 -6.62 5.75 -8.49
CA PHE A 54 -7.97 6.09 -8.91
C PHE A 54 -8.19 5.95 -10.43
N ALA A 55 -7.16 6.16 -11.25
CA ALA A 55 -7.24 5.90 -12.68
C ALA A 55 -7.47 4.40 -12.97
N VAL A 56 -6.65 3.53 -12.35
CA VAL A 56 -6.80 2.08 -12.51
C VAL A 56 -8.14 1.58 -11.92
N MET A 57 -8.59 2.17 -10.82
CA MET A 57 -9.91 1.88 -10.25
C MET A 57 -11.04 2.25 -11.22
N GLY A 58 -10.95 3.39 -11.90
CA GLY A 58 -11.91 3.76 -12.94
C GLY A 58 -11.97 2.76 -14.10
N ALA A 59 -10.80 2.25 -14.53
CA ALA A 59 -10.74 1.20 -15.54
C ALA A 59 -11.33 -0.13 -15.05
N LEU A 60 -11.10 -0.45 -13.78
CA LEU A 60 -11.61 -1.66 -13.14
C LEU A 60 -13.14 -1.65 -13.05
N CYS A 61 -13.72 -0.53 -12.62
CA CYS A 61 -15.18 -0.32 -12.59
C CYS A 61 -15.83 -0.39 -13.97
N LYS A 62 -15.11 -0.20 -15.05
CA LYS A 62 -15.60 -0.32 -16.40
C LYS A 62 -15.39 -1.72 -17.02
N ALA A 63 -14.76 -2.64 -16.31
CA ALA A 63 -14.38 -3.94 -16.85
C ALA A 63 -15.56 -4.78 -17.32
N ASP A 64 -16.75 -4.60 -16.76
CA ASP A 64 -17.99 -5.24 -17.16
C ASP A 64 -18.79 -4.47 -18.25
N GLY A 65 -18.32 -3.29 -18.67
CA GLY A 65 -18.88 -2.47 -19.74
C GLY A 65 -20.01 -1.54 -19.33
N VAL A 66 -20.45 -1.55 -18.07
CA VAL A 66 -21.56 -0.69 -17.57
C VAL A 66 -21.14 -0.01 -16.26
N VAL A 67 -20.86 1.29 -16.31
CA VAL A 67 -20.62 2.05 -15.06
C VAL A 67 -21.96 2.26 -14.36
N THR A 68 -22.16 1.54 -13.28
CA THR A 68 -23.38 1.61 -12.46
C THR A 68 -23.32 2.78 -11.47
N HIS A 69 -24.49 3.19 -10.95
CA HIS A 69 -24.56 4.21 -9.91
C HIS A 69 -23.84 3.77 -8.62
N ASP A 70 -23.81 2.46 -8.37
CA ASP A 70 -23.16 1.84 -7.21
C ASP A 70 -21.63 1.97 -7.25
N GLU A 71 -21.03 1.90 -8.43
CA GLU A 71 -19.57 2.08 -8.61
C GLU A 71 -19.10 3.52 -8.36
N ILE A 72 -19.96 4.49 -8.70
CA ILE A 72 -19.71 5.90 -8.36
C ILE A 72 -19.76 6.07 -6.84
N GLN A 73 -20.69 5.41 -6.17
CA GLN A 73 -20.79 5.42 -4.70
C GLN A 73 -19.56 4.76 -4.05
N VAL A 74 -19.08 3.66 -4.62
CA VAL A 74 -17.82 3.00 -4.13
C VAL A 74 -16.65 3.98 -4.23
N ALA A 75 -16.47 4.68 -5.34
CA ALA A 75 -15.42 5.67 -5.47
C ALA A 75 -15.57 6.82 -4.45
N GLU A 76 -16.79 7.33 -4.24
CA GLU A 76 -17.05 8.38 -3.24
C GLU A 76 -16.78 7.87 -1.81
N GLN A 77 -17.19 6.64 -1.47
CA GLN A 77 -16.86 6.03 -0.18
C GLN A 77 -15.36 5.89 0.03
N LEU A 78 -14.60 5.58 -1.02
CA LEU A 78 -13.13 5.53 -0.93
C LEU A 78 -12.51 6.91 -0.78
N PHE A 79 -13.05 7.96 -1.43
CA PHE A 79 -12.61 9.34 -1.16
C PHE A 79 -12.83 9.71 0.30
N GLU A 80 -13.96 9.32 0.90
CA GLU A 80 -14.24 9.56 2.32
C GLU A 80 -13.35 8.71 3.23
N ARG A 81 -13.21 7.43 2.93
CA ARG A 81 -12.34 6.50 3.70
C ARG A 81 -10.89 6.97 3.70
N PHE A 82 -10.40 7.50 2.58
CA PHE A 82 -9.06 8.07 2.47
C PHE A 82 -9.02 9.54 2.92
N ARG A 83 -10.14 10.08 3.42
CA ARG A 83 -10.25 11.46 3.90
C ARG A 83 -9.72 12.48 2.90
N LEU A 84 -9.96 12.23 1.61
CA LEU A 84 -9.53 13.13 0.56
C LEU A 84 -10.36 14.40 0.59
N SER A 85 -9.68 15.55 0.58
CA SER A 85 -10.31 16.88 0.59
C SER A 85 -9.59 17.83 -0.34
N GLY A 86 -10.28 18.89 -0.75
CA GLY A 86 -9.71 19.94 -1.58
C GLY A 86 -9.09 19.40 -2.88
N GLU A 87 -7.93 19.86 -3.22
CA GLU A 87 -7.22 19.53 -4.46
C GLU A 87 -6.97 18.02 -4.64
N ASN A 88 -6.67 17.29 -3.58
CA ASN A 88 -6.44 15.85 -3.66
C ASN A 88 -7.71 15.09 -4.05
N ARG A 89 -8.89 15.52 -3.60
CA ARG A 89 -10.17 14.92 -4.00
C ARG A 89 -10.47 15.19 -5.48
N GLU A 90 -10.24 16.41 -5.94
CA GLU A 90 -10.45 16.77 -7.35
C GLU A 90 -9.48 16.01 -8.29
N ARG A 91 -8.23 15.86 -7.90
CA ARG A 91 -7.27 15.03 -8.65
C ARG A 91 -7.68 13.56 -8.71
N ALA A 92 -8.14 13.01 -7.60
CA ALA A 92 -8.61 11.63 -7.53
C ALA A 92 -9.85 11.41 -8.43
N LYS A 93 -10.82 12.35 -8.43
CA LYS A 93 -11.99 12.34 -9.32
C LYS A 93 -11.58 12.43 -10.79
N ALA A 94 -10.70 13.34 -11.13
CA ALA A 94 -10.19 13.48 -12.49
C ALA A 94 -9.47 12.21 -12.98
N ALA A 95 -8.64 11.61 -12.12
CA ALA A 95 -7.96 10.37 -12.41
C ALA A 95 -8.95 9.19 -12.59
N PHE A 96 -9.94 9.05 -11.71
CA PHE A 96 -10.99 8.04 -11.82
C PHE A 96 -11.80 8.18 -13.12
N ASN A 97 -12.16 9.41 -13.49
CA ASN A 97 -12.86 9.65 -14.74
C ASN A 97 -12.00 9.32 -15.97
N ARG A 98 -10.72 9.71 -15.95
CA ARG A 98 -9.74 9.32 -16.99
C ARG A 98 -9.64 7.80 -17.14
N GLY A 99 -9.66 7.05 -16.04
CA GLY A 99 -9.62 5.59 -16.07
C GLY A 99 -10.84 4.96 -16.75
N LYS A 100 -11.98 5.66 -16.78
CA LYS A 100 -13.21 5.21 -17.46
C LYS A 100 -13.24 5.53 -18.95
N ASP A 101 -12.33 6.33 -19.46
CA ASP A 101 -12.28 6.67 -20.87
C ASP A 101 -11.98 5.43 -21.73
N ASP A 102 -12.56 5.34 -22.94
CA ASP A 102 -12.39 4.19 -23.82
C ASP A 102 -10.97 4.02 -24.35
N ASP A 103 -10.21 5.11 -24.38
CA ASP A 103 -8.83 5.17 -24.82
C ASP A 103 -7.82 5.06 -23.66
N PHE A 104 -8.29 4.75 -22.45
CA PHE A 104 -7.39 4.60 -21.29
C PHE A 104 -6.45 3.40 -21.46
N ASP A 105 -5.16 3.71 -21.48
CA ASP A 105 -4.09 2.69 -21.55
C ASP A 105 -3.66 2.26 -20.13
N LEU A 106 -4.24 1.13 -19.69
CA LEU A 106 -3.92 0.54 -18.39
C LEU A 106 -2.44 0.18 -18.26
N ASP A 107 -1.83 -0.38 -19.30
CA ASP A 107 -0.45 -0.86 -19.24
C ASP A 107 0.52 0.33 -19.14
N ALA A 108 0.26 1.42 -19.90
CA ALA A 108 1.03 2.65 -19.76
C ALA A 108 0.89 3.29 -18.36
N GLU A 109 -0.32 3.27 -17.76
CA GLU A 109 -0.53 3.77 -16.39
C GLU A 109 0.24 2.94 -15.36
N LEU A 110 0.22 1.59 -15.47
CA LEU A 110 0.97 0.71 -14.59
C LEU A 110 2.49 0.90 -14.74
N GLU A 111 3.00 1.09 -15.95
CA GLU A 111 4.41 1.42 -16.17
C GLU A 111 4.80 2.77 -15.56
N ASN A 112 3.94 3.78 -15.69
CA ASN A 112 4.14 5.07 -15.04
C ASN A 112 4.21 4.92 -13.53
N PHE A 113 3.28 4.16 -12.94
CA PHE A 113 3.28 3.88 -11.50
C PHE A 113 4.55 3.14 -11.05
N LEU A 114 5.01 2.12 -11.79
CA LEU A 114 6.25 1.41 -11.51
C LEU A 114 7.47 2.36 -11.48
N ARG A 115 7.50 3.34 -12.39
CA ARG A 115 8.56 4.35 -12.46
C ARG A 115 8.53 5.29 -11.27
N VAL A 116 7.36 5.82 -10.93
CA VAL A 116 7.16 6.77 -9.83
C VAL A 116 7.39 6.11 -8.47
N SER A 117 6.86 4.90 -8.25
CA SER A 117 7.04 4.13 -7.01
C SER A 117 8.45 3.57 -6.82
N GLY A 118 9.30 3.64 -7.86
CA GLY A 118 10.63 3.05 -7.85
C GLY A 118 10.60 1.54 -7.70
N ARG A 119 9.54 0.89 -8.17
CA ARG A 119 9.31 -0.57 -8.09
C ARG A 119 9.42 -1.13 -6.67
N GLN A 120 9.06 -0.33 -5.67
CA GLN A 120 9.12 -0.78 -4.28
C GLN A 120 8.03 -1.81 -3.98
N PRO A 121 8.37 -3.07 -3.61
CA PRO A 121 7.39 -4.16 -3.50
C PRO A 121 6.21 -3.83 -2.56
N SER A 122 6.48 -3.17 -1.44
CA SER A 122 5.44 -2.80 -0.48
C SER A 122 4.45 -1.76 -1.00
N LEU A 123 4.88 -0.82 -1.86
CA LEU A 123 3.96 0.12 -2.53
C LEU A 123 3.14 -0.58 -3.62
N LEU A 124 3.74 -1.51 -4.36
CA LEU A 124 3.04 -2.29 -5.38
C LEU A 124 1.97 -3.19 -4.75
N GLN A 125 2.30 -3.85 -3.63
CA GLN A 125 1.34 -4.66 -2.87
C GLN A 125 0.20 -3.81 -2.31
N MET A 126 0.50 -2.62 -1.77
CA MET A 126 -0.52 -1.72 -1.26
C MET A 126 -1.43 -1.21 -2.38
N PHE A 127 -0.86 -0.89 -3.54
CA PHE A 127 -1.62 -0.51 -4.74
C PHE A 127 -2.62 -1.61 -5.13
N LEU A 128 -2.16 -2.86 -5.26
CA LEU A 128 -3.03 -3.99 -5.58
C LEU A 128 -4.10 -4.21 -4.50
N GLN A 129 -3.75 -4.10 -3.22
CA GLN A 129 -4.70 -4.24 -2.11
C GLN A 129 -5.82 -3.20 -2.17
N VAL A 130 -5.52 -1.95 -2.55
CA VAL A 130 -6.55 -0.92 -2.75
C VAL A 130 -7.51 -1.31 -3.85
N GLN A 131 -6.98 -1.82 -5.00
CA GLN A 131 -7.83 -2.25 -6.12
C GLN A 131 -8.76 -3.40 -5.71
N VAL A 132 -8.21 -4.45 -5.07
CA VAL A 132 -9.01 -5.58 -4.57
C VAL A 132 -10.06 -5.11 -3.54
N SER A 133 -9.71 -4.17 -2.65
CA SER A 133 -10.64 -3.62 -1.65
C SER A 133 -11.78 -2.80 -2.28
N ALA A 134 -11.52 -2.17 -3.42
CA ALA A 134 -12.53 -1.40 -4.15
C ALA A 134 -13.58 -2.32 -4.78
N VAL A 135 -13.12 -3.37 -5.44
CA VAL A 135 -13.99 -4.36 -6.11
C VAL A 135 -14.76 -5.20 -5.10
N ALA A 136 -14.11 -5.64 -4.02
CA ALA A 136 -14.76 -6.46 -3.00
C ALA A 136 -15.64 -5.66 -2.01
N ALA A 137 -15.98 -4.42 -2.31
CA ALA A 137 -16.76 -3.56 -1.40
C ALA A 137 -18.18 -4.13 -1.13
N ASP A 138 -18.77 -4.81 -2.10
CA ASP A 138 -20.07 -5.51 -2.00
C ASP A 138 -19.93 -6.97 -1.52
N GLY A 139 -18.70 -7.46 -1.34
CA GLY A 139 -18.40 -8.82 -0.88
C GLY A 139 -18.28 -9.87 -1.98
N VAL A 140 -18.49 -9.50 -3.25
CA VAL A 140 -18.42 -10.40 -4.40
C VAL A 140 -17.48 -9.82 -5.45
N VAL A 141 -16.47 -10.57 -5.84
CA VAL A 141 -15.60 -10.21 -6.97
C VAL A 141 -16.11 -10.95 -8.20
N HIS A 142 -16.54 -10.21 -9.22
CA HIS A 142 -17.01 -10.77 -10.48
C HIS A 142 -15.84 -11.34 -11.32
N PRO A 143 -16.08 -12.34 -12.19
CA PRO A 143 -14.99 -12.95 -13.00
C PRO A 143 -14.22 -11.92 -13.84
N ALA A 144 -14.88 -10.95 -14.46
CA ALA A 144 -14.24 -9.91 -15.26
C ALA A 144 -13.33 -9.00 -14.41
N GLU A 145 -13.75 -8.68 -13.19
CA GLU A 145 -12.95 -7.90 -12.23
C GLU A 145 -11.74 -8.69 -11.74
N HIS A 146 -11.92 -10.00 -11.45
CA HIS A 146 -10.81 -10.88 -11.09
C HIS A 146 -9.76 -10.95 -12.21
N GLU A 147 -10.18 -11.14 -13.47
CA GLU A 147 -9.26 -11.15 -14.61
C GLU A 147 -8.49 -9.81 -14.75
N MET A 148 -9.19 -8.69 -14.53
CA MET A 148 -8.55 -7.36 -14.53
C MET A 148 -7.56 -7.21 -13.38
N LEU A 149 -7.89 -7.67 -12.16
CA LEU A 149 -6.98 -7.67 -11.02
C LEU A 149 -5.73 -8.51 -11.28
N VAL A 150 -5.89 -9.67 -11.91
CA VAL A 150 -4.76 -10.53 -12.34
C VAL A 150 -3.89 -9.80 -13.37
N ARG A 151 -4.51 -9.11 -14.35
CA ARG A 151 -3.78 -8.28 -15.31
C ARG A 151 -3.00 -7.16 -14.63
N ILE A 152 -3.60 -6.47 -13.67
CA ILE A 152 -2.95 -5.44 -12.86
C ILE A 152 -1.76 -6.03 -12.09
N ALA A 153 -1.95 -7.14 -11.38
CA ALA A 153 -0.88 -7.82 -10.63
C ALA A 153 0.29 -8.17 -11.55
N ARG A 154 0.00 -8.75 -12.72
CA ARG A 154 1.01 -9.11 -13.74
C ARG A 154 1.75 -7.88 -14.25
N GLY A 155 1.04 -6.80 -14.57
CA GLY A 155 1.63 -5.51 -14.99
C GLY A 155 2.53 -4.89 -13.92
N LEU A 156 2.21 -5.09 -12.65
CA LEU A 156 3.05 -4.67 -11.52
C LEU A 156 4.22 -5.61 -11.23
N GLY A 157 4.31 -6.76 -11.91
CA GLY A 157 5.31 -7.80 -11.65
C GLY A 157 5.08 -8.54 -10.33
N LEU A 158 3.82 -8.61 -9.87
CA LEU A 158 3.41 -9.35 -8.68
C LEU A 158 2.88 -10.73 -9.07
N PRO A 159 3.06 -11.78 -8.24
CA PRO A 159 2.47 -13.09 -8.47
C PRO A 159 0.94 -13.02 -8.49
N GLU A 160 0.30 -13.75 -9.41
CA GLU A 160 -1.17 -13.84 -9.51
C GLU A 160 -1.80 -14.35 -8.20
N ALA A 161 -1.14 -15.29 -7.52
CA ALA A 161 -1.56 -15.78 -6.21
C ALA A 161 -1.76 -14.70 -5.15
N GLN A 162 -1.20 -13.50 -5.34
CA GLN A 162 -1.46 -12.37 -4.43
C GLN A 162 -2.87 -11.81 -4.58
N VAL A 163 -3.48 -11.91 -5.76
CA VAL A 163 -4.89 -11.51 -5.95
C VAL A 163 -5.77 -12.44 -5.13
N ASP A 164 -5.62 -13.77 -5.30
CA ASP A 164 -6.39 -14.77 -4.55
C ASP A 164 -6.21 -14.60 -3.03
N GLN A 165 -4.98 -14.33 -2.62
CA GLN A 165 -4.64 -14.08 -1.21
C GLN A 165 -5.39 -12.85 -0.65
N LEU A 166 -5.39 -11.74 -1.38
CA LEU A 166 -6.06 -10.51 -0.96
C LEU A 166 -7.58 -10.67 -0.95
N GLU A 167 -8.15 -11.33 -1.95
CA GLU A 167 -9.58 -11.65 -1.99
C GLU A 167 -10.01 -12.55 -0.81
N ALA A 168 -9.21 -13.59 -0.51
CA ALA A 168 -9.47 -14.47 0.62
C ALA A 168 -9.44 -13.71 1.96
N MET A 169 -8.51 -12.76 2.12
CA MET A 169 -8.42 -11.90 3.31
C MET A 169 -9.65 -11.03 3.48
N LEU A 170 -10.13 -10.39 2.39
CA LEU A 170 -11.31 -9.54 2.44
C LEU A 170 -12.57 -10.33 2.75
N ARG A 171 -12.74 -11.52 2.17
CA ARG A 171 -13.84 -12.43 2.51
C ARG A 171 -13.80 -12.84 4.00
N GLY A 172 -12.62 -13.12 4.54
CA GLY A 172 -12.45 -13.46 5.96
C GLY A 172 -12.76 -12.29 6.91
N SER A 173 -12.41 -11.06 6.52
CA SER A 173 -12.69 -9.86 7.33
C SER A 173 -14.15 -9.41 7.31
N GLN A 174 -14.90 -9.69 6.26
CA GLN A 174 -16.32 -9.37 6.11
C GLN A 174 -17.22 -10.43 6.75
N GLY A 175 -16.82 -11.70 6.75
CA GLY A 175 -17.55 -12.80 7.41
C GLY A 175 -17.74 -12.61 8.93
N GLY A 176 -16.94 -11.75 9.55
CA GLY A 176 -17.11 -11.32 10.93
C GLY A 176 -18.14 -10.18 11.15
N ARG A 177 -18.66 -9.55 10.09
CA ARG A 177 -19.58 -8.39 10.18
C ARG A 177 -21.02 -8.63 9.71
N ALA A 178 -21.27 -9.63 8.89
CA ALA A 178 -22.60 -9.94 8.37
C ALA A 178 -23.13 -11.27 8.92
N GLY A 179 -23.79 -11.22 10.05
CA GLY A 179 -24.84 -12.16 10.47
C GLY A 179 -24.40 -13.59 10.78
N GLN A 180 -24.50 -13.93 12.06
CA GLN A 180 -24.34 -15.20 12.77
C GLN A 180 -22.90 -15.62 13.09
N PRO A 181 -22.61 -15.89 14.37
CA PRO A 181 -21.42 -16.63 14.79
C PRO A 181 -21.64 -18.11 14.45
N GLY A 182 -21.57 -18.42 13.15
CA GLY A 182 -21.60 -19.77 12.60
C GLY A 182 -20.18 -20.16 12.22
N GLN A 183 -19.47 -20.71 13.19
CA GLN A 183 -18.44 -21.75 13.07
C GLN A 183 -17.68 -21.77 11.73
N GLN A 184 -16.84 -20.79 11.49
CA GLN A 184 -15.64 -21.06 10.70
C GLN A 184 -14.87 -22.11 11.52
N SER A 185 -14.70 -23.30 10.98
CA SER A 185 -13.94 -24.33 11.68
C SER A 185 -12.54 -23.81 11.99
N ALA A 186 -11.98 -24.16 13.15
CA ALA A 186 -10.61 -23.79 13.49
C ALA A 186 -9.60 -24.15 12.40
N ALA A 187 -9.90 -25.19 11.62
CA ALA A 187 -9.13 -25.61 10.44
C ALA A 187 -9.18 -24.58 9.30
N SER A 188 -10.34 -23.97 9.01
CA SER A 188 -10.47 -22.94 7.98
C SER A 188 -9.73 -21.66 8.37
N GLN A 189 -9.86 -21.25 9.64
CA GLN A 189 -9.13 -20.07 10.14
C GLN A 189 -7.62 -20.27 10.09
N LEU A 190 -7.15 -21.49 10.36
CA LEU A 190 -5.72 -21.81 10.29
C LEU A 190 -5.21 -21.80 8.84
N GLU A 191 -5.98 -22.34 7.88
CA GLU A 191 -5.64 -22.31 6.46
C GLU A 191 -5.56 -20.86 5.94
N ASP A 192 -6.54 -20.02 6.30
CA ASP A 192 -6.56 -18.61 5.95
C ASP A 192 -5.35 -17.87 6.55
N ALA A 193 -4.98 -18.18 7.78
CA ALA A 193 -3.80 -17.60 8.42
C ALA A 193 -2.50 -17.94 7.70
N TYR A 194 -2.33 -19.17 7.20
CA TYR A 194 -1.19 -19.54 6.36
C TYR A 194 -1.19 -18.78 5.04
N LYS A 195 -2.36 -18.61 4.40
CA LYS A 195 -2.51 -17.81 3.18
C LYS A 195 -2.16 -16.34 3.41
N VAL A 196 -2.61 -15.77 4.53
CA VAL A 196 -2.30 -14.37 4.90
C VAL A 196 -0.79 -14.12 5.02
N LEU A 197 -0.04 -15.05 5.62
CA LEU A 197 1.42 -14.95 5.70
C LEU A 197 2.12 -15.39 4.39
N GLY A 198 1.41 -16.03 3.46
CA GLY A 198 2.00 -16.54 2.23
C GLY A 198 3.01 -17.67 2.47
N VAL A 199 2.78 -18.50 3.47
CA VAL A 199 3.65 -19.62 3.84
C VAL A 199 2.88 -20.95 3.80
N PRO A 200 3.51 -22.05 3.39
CA PRO A 200 2.89 -23.36 3.48
C PRO A 200 2.85 -23.86 4.93
N ALA A 201 1.85 -24.71 5.23
CA ALA A 201 1.74 -25.32 6.55
C ALA A 201 2.92 -26.22 6.94
N SER A 202 3.72 -26.65 5.95
CA SER A 202 4.94 -27.46 6.15
C SER A 202 6.16 -26.68 6.63
N ASP A 203 6.13 -25.34 6.59
CA ASP A 203 7.24 -24.53 7.03
C ASP A 203 7.49 -24.66 8.53
N SER A 204 8.75 -24.58 8.94
CA SER A 204 9.13 -24.56 10.36
C SER A 204 8.71 -23.25 11.04
N ASP A 205 8.52 -23.28 12.37
CA ASP A 205 8.19 -22.08 13.15
C ASP A 205 9.22 -20.97 12.99
N ALA A 206 10.49 -21.33 12.80
CA ALA A 206 11.56 -20.37 12.54
C ALA A 206 11.38 -19.65 11.19
N GLN A 207 10.97 -20.39 10.15
CA GLN A 207 10.67 -19.83 8.82
C GLN A 207 9.45 -18.93 8.87
N ILE A 208 8.36 -19.39 9.48
CA ILE A 208 7.12 -18.60 9.65
C ILE A 208 7.41 -17.30 10.41
N LYS A 209 8.17 -17.37 11.52
CA LYS A 209 8.56 -16.20 12.30
C LYS A 209 9.43 -15.23 11.49
N LYS A 210 10.31 -15.74 10.62
CA LYS A 210 11.13 -14.92 9.73
C LYS A 210 10.26 -14.17 8.72
N VAL A 211 9.29 -14.85 8.09
CA VAL A 211 8.33 -14.25 7.15
C VAL A 211 7.47 -13.21 7.86
N TYR A 212 6.91 -13.54 9.02
CA TYR A 212 6.14 -12.60 9.85
C TYR A 212 6.91 -11.30 10.11
N ARG A 213 8.17 -11.39 10.59
CA ARG A 213 8.99 -10.21 10.87
C ARG A 213 9.27 -9.39 9.61
N LYS A 214 9.48 -10.05 8.47
CA LYS A 214 9.67 -9.39 7.18
C LYS A 214 8.41 -8.63 6.79
N LEU A 215 7.24 -9.28 6.79
CA LEU A 215 5.96 -8.67 6.44
C LEU A 215 5.61 -7.49 7.36
N MET A 216 5.77 -7.64 8.67
CA MET A 216 5.57 -6.56 9.64
C MET A 216 6.48 -5.36 9.35
N SER A 217 7.75 -5.62 9.03
CA SER A 217 8.70 -4.55 8.69
C SER A 217 8.39 -3.87 7.35
N GLU A 218 7.92 -4.61 6.35
CA GLU A 218 7.61 -4.09 5.02
C GLU A 218 6.31 -3.29 4.98
N ASN A 219 5.32 -3.69 5.79
CA ASN A 219 4.00 -3.07 5.85
C ASN A 219 3.85 -2.03 6.98
N HIS A 220 4.92 -1.71 7.72
CA HIS A 220 4.86 -0.73 8.80
C HIS A 220 4.46 0.65 8.26
N PRO A 221 3.42 1.32 8.83
CA PRO A 221 2.90 2.59 8.32
C PRO A 221 3.97 3.66 8.13
N ASP A 222 4.87 3.84 9.11
CA ASP A 222 5.91 4.86 9.03
C ASP A 222 6.94 4.58 7.92
N LYS A 223 7.25 3.30 7.65
CA LYS A 223 8.13 2.94 6.53
C LYS A 223 7.47 3.18 5.19
N LEU A 224 6.17 2.85 5.08
CA LEU A 224 5.40 3.08 3.86
C LEU A 224 5.25 4.58 3.58
N ALA A 225 4.97 5.39 4.61
CA ALA A 225 4.93 6.85 4.50
C ALA A 225 6.28 7.41 4.03
N GLY A 226 7.40 6.94 4.60
CA GLY A 226 8.75 7.32 4.17
C GLY A 226 9.10 6.89 2.74
N ARG A 227 8.36 5.95 2.16
CA ARG A 227 8.51 5.48 0.78
C ARG A 227 7.54 6.14 -0.21
N GLY A 228 6.60 6.96 0.30
CA GLY A 228 5.66 7.70 -0.52
C GLY A 228 4.23 7.17 -0.49
N LEU A 229 3.85 6.32 0.47
CA LEU A 229 2.44 6.04 0.71
C LEU A 229 1.74 7.32 1.19
N PRO A 230 0.61 7.72 0.58
CA PRO A 230 -0.16 8.86 1.05
C PRO A 230 -0.62 8.68 2.50
N GLU A 231 -0.63 9.76 3.28
CA GLU A 231 -1.10 9.74 4.67
C GLU A 231 -2.57 9.28 4.76
N SER A 232 -3.37 9.61 3.74
CA SER A 232 -4.75 9.15 3.59
C SER A 232 -4.92 7.63 3.58
N MET A 233 -3.85 6.89 3.25
CA MET A 233 -3.85 5.42 3.20
C MET A 233 -3.16 4.77 4.40
N ARG A 234 -2.77 5.56 5.41
CA ARG A 234 -2.11 5.06 6.62
C ARG A 234 -2.94 4.02 7.37
N GLU A 235 -4.25 4.26 7.49
CA GLU A 235 -5.17 3.35 8.17
C GLU A 235 -5.20 1.95 7.52
N MET A 236 -5.10 1.88 6.19
CA MET A 236 -5.02 0.61 5.46
C MET A 236 -3.71 -0.13 5.77
N ALA A 237 -2.59 0.58 5.89
CA ALA A 237 -1.32 -0.01 6.29
C ALA A 237 -1.36 -0.54 7.73
N GLU A 238 -2.02 0.17 8.63
CA GLU A 238 -2.25 -0.25 10.01
C GLU A 238 -3.16 -1.48 10.07
N GLN A 239 -4.22 -1.51 9.27
CA GLN A 239 -5.09 -2.69 9.16
C GLN A 239 -4.29 -3.90 8.66
N ARG A 240 -3.47 -3.74 7.63
CA ARG A 240 -2.62 -4.82 7.10
C ARG A 240 -1.67 -5.39 8.15
N THR A 241 -1.05 -4.54 8.95
CA THR A 241 -0.17 -5.02 10.05
C THR A 241 -0.94 -5.76 11.14
N ARG A 242 -2.18 -5.36 11.44
CA ARG A 242 -3.06 -6.09 12.36
C ARG A 242 -3.42 -7.47 11.82
N GLU A 243 -3.76 -7.58 10.55
CA GLU A 243 -4.08 -8.85 9.88
C GLU A 243 -2.90 -9.82 9.89
N ILE A 244 -1.70 -9.33 9.56
CA ILE A 244 -0.46 -10.11 9.61
C ILE A 244 -0.17 -10.60 11.04
N SER A 245 -0.36 -9.75 12.04
CA SER A 245 -0.15 -10.13 13.45
C SER A 245 -1.15 -11.17 13.91
N HIS A 246 -2.43 -10.98 13.60
CA HIS A 246 -3.49 -11.93 13.93
C HIS A 246 -3.25 -13.31 13.29
N ALA A 247 -2.89 -13.33 12.00
CA ALA A 247 -2.57 -14.59 11.31
C ALA A 247 -1.40 -15.33 11.96
N TYR A 248 -0.35 -14.61 12.35
CA TYR A 248 0.77 -15.22 13.06
C TYR A 248 0.36 -15.82 14.42
N ASP A 249 -0.48 -15.12 15.17
CA ASP A 249 -0.95 -15.57 16.49
C ASP A 249 -1.85 -16.81 16.36
N VAL A 250 -2.73 -16.88 15.35
CA VAL A 250 -3.55 -18.08 15.04
C VAL A 250 -2.66 -19.28 14.76
N ILE A 251 -1.68 -19.16 13.88
CA ILE A 251 -0.75 -20.25 13.52
C ILE A 251 0.04 -20.70 14.75
N LYS A 252 0.58 -19.75 15.53
CA LYS A 252 1.37 -20.03 16.71
C LYS A 252 0.55 -20.80 17.76
N THR A 253 -0.70 -20.38 18.01
CA THR A 253 -1.58 -21.03 18.97
C THR A 253 -1.96 -22.45 18.52
N ALA A 254 -2.30 -22.63 17.25
CA ALA A 254 -2.62 -23.95 16.69
C ALA A 254 -1.48 -24.95 16.81
N ARG A 255 -0.22 -24.50 16.53
CA ARG A 255 0.97 -25.37 16.60
C ARG A 255 1.45 -25.67 18.03
N GLN A 256 1.10 -24.82 19.01
CA GLN A 256 1.40 -25.09 20.42
C GLN A 256 0.43 -26.11 21.04
N ASN A 257 -0.76 -26.28 20.43
CA ASN A 257 -1.81 -27.16 20.89
C ASN A 257 -1.83 -28.51 20.15
N SER A 258 -0.94 -28.68 19.15
CA SER A 258 -0.74 -29.92 18.36
C SER A 258 0.47 -30.70 18.87
#